data_65d38bab3817937c9d5237c190a89d17
#
_entry.id   65d38bab3817937c9d5237c190a89d17
#
_cell.length_a   1.000
_cell.length_b   1.000
_cell.length_c   1.000
_cell.angle_alpha   90.00
_cell.angle_beta   90.00
_cell.angle_gamma   90.00
#
_symmetry.space_group_name_H-M   'P 1'
#
loop_
_entity.id
_entity.type
_entity.pdbx_description
1 polymer ?
#
loop_
_entity_poly.entity_id
_entity_poly.type
_entity_poly.pdbx_seq_one_letter_code
_entity_poly.pdbx_strand_id
1 'polypeptide(L)'
;MRDAFFDAGIANAVTEDAAKKIYDEKIGQMKPEQEIHARHILVETEAEAKEIEERLKKGEDFATVAREKSKDANSEGGDLGFFTRGTMLKPFEDAAFALEVGQISDPVQTQFGWHIIKVEEKRDQPLPSFDQVKEAIMAQLVQQKAQEVVTGLRGAAKIEVVDPDLKKSMDSGVLNGEGLPELPQDQGQGDAGGKQ
;
A
#
# COMPACT_ATOMS: atom_id res chain seq x y z
N MET A 1 -18.12 24.39 28.78
CA MET A 1 -16.74 24.86 29.11
C MET A 1 -15.64 23.81 28.87
N ARG A 2 -15.93 22.50 28.94
CA ARG A 2 -14.93 21.43 28.66
C ARG A 2 -14.56 21.35 27.18
N ASP A 3 -15.54 21.44 26.29
CA ASP A 3 -15.34 21.24 24.85
C ASP A 3 -14.50 22.37 24.23
N ALA A 4 -14.66 23.62 24.67
CA ALA A 4 -13.91 24.77 24.16
C ALA A 4 -12.40 24.73 24.49
N PHE A 5 -12.01 24.07 25.57
CA PHE A 5 -10.57 23.94 25.94
C PHE A 5 -9.90 22.82 25.14
N PHE A 6 -10.66 21.77 24.82
CA PHE A 6 -10.20 20.66 23.97
C PHE A 6 -10.03 21.11 22.52
N ASP A 7 -11.02 21.82 21.99
CA ASP A 7 -11.01 22.35 20.63
C ASP A 7 -9.91 23.39 20.41
N ALA A 8 -9.70 24.28 21.37
CA ALA A 8 -8.65 25.32 21.26
C ALA A 8 -7.23 24.73 21.33
N GLY A 9 -7.02 23.69 22.15
CA GLY A 9 -5.72 23.01 22.29
C GLY A 9 -5.33 22.23 21.03
N ILE A 10 -6.31 21.58 20.40
CA ILE A 10 -6.09 20.82 19.17
C ILE A 10 -5.97 21.78 17.97
N ALA A 11 -6.84 22.77 17.86
CA ALA A 11 -6.85 23.72 16.73
C ALA A 11 -5.54 24.52 16.64
N ASN A 12 -4.96 24.94 17.76
CA ASN A 12 -3.68 25.63 17.78
C ASN A 12 -2.46 24.73 17.47
N ALA A 13 -2.58 23.43 17.64
CA ALA A 13 -1.50 22.47 17.37
C ALA A 13 -1.60 21.85 15.97
N VAL A 14 -2.79 21.86 15.36
CA VAL A 14 -3.06 21.32 14.02
C VAL A 14 -3.04 22.48 13.02
N THR A 15 -1.84 22.95 12.74
CA THR A 15 -1.61 24.03 11.76
C THR A 15 -1.07 23.48 10.46
N GLU A 16 -1.22 24.22 9.38
CA GLU A 16 -0.62 23.88 8.09
C GLU A 16 0.90 23.79 8.18
N ASP A 17 1.54 24.66 8.98
CA ASP A 17 2.98 24.61 9.22
C ASP A 17 3.41 23.33 9.93
N ALA A 18 2.63 22.84 10.91
CA ALA A 18 2.88 21.57 11.55
C ALA A 18 2.72 20.39 10.58
N ALA A 19 1.70 20.43 9.72
CA ALA A 19 1.51 19.44 8.68
C ALA A 19 2.64 19.44 7.66
N LYS A 20 3.10 20.63 7.25
CA LYS A 20 4.21 20.78 6.32
C LYS A 20 5.52 20.27 6.91
N LYS A 21 5.78 20.51 8.19
CA LYS A 21 6.95 19.97 8.88
C LYS A 21 6.96 18.43 8.88
N ILE A 22 5.81 17.80 9.16
CA ILE A 22 5.69 16.33 9.10
C ILE A 22 5.88 15.82 7.66
N TYR A 23 5.34 16.54 6.68
CA TYR A 23 5.55 16.23 5.28
C TYR A 23 7.05 16.25 4.93
N ASP A 24 7.74 17.34 5.24
CA ASP A 24 9.17 17.49 4.95
C ASP A 24 10.01 16.42 5.66
N GLU A 25 9.69 16.10 6.92
CA GLU A 25 10.37 15.04 7.68
C GLU A 25 10.12 13.64 7.09
N LYS A 26 8.90 13.32 6.70
CA LYS A 26 8.54 12.00 6.16
C LYS A 26 8.99 11.86 4.71
N ILE A 27 8.65 12.82 3.86
CA ILE A 27 8.94 12.78 2.43
C ILE A 27 10.43 13.01 2.16
N GLY A 28 11.10 13.90 2.93
CA GLY A 28 12.53 14.10 2.81
C GLY A 28 13.37 12.85 3.17
N GLN A 29 12.81 11.90 3.90
CA GLN A 29 13.44 10.60 4.21
C GLN A 29 13.03 9.48 3.24
N MET A 30 11.98 9.66 2.45
CA MET A 30 11.55 8.70 1.44
C MET A 30 12.47 8.77 0.23
N LYS A 31 12.99 7.61 -0.16
CA LYS A 31 13.63 7.49 -1.47
C LYS A 31 12.52 7.23 -2.48
N PRO A 32 12.47 7.96 -3.60
CA PRO A 32 11.57 7.64 -4.67
C PRO A 32 11.74 6.19 -5.09
N GLU A 33 10.66 5.48 -5.27
CA GLU A 33 10.72 4.15 -5.85
C GLU A 33 10.93 4.27 -7.36
N GLN A 34 11.79 3.41 -7.90
CA GLN A 34 11.98 3.34 -9.34
C GLN A 34 10.76 2.66 -9.95
N GLU A 35 10.15 3.29 -10.94
CA GLU A 35 9.16 2.69 -11.81
C GLU A 35 9.70 2.55 -13.23
N ILE A 36 9.25 1.50 -13.90
CA ILE A 36 9.63 1.22 -15.28
C ILE A 36 8.40 1.13 -16.15
N HIS A 37 8.49 1.68 -17.36
CA HIS A 37 7.55 1.45 -18.44
C HIS A 37 8.10 0.33 -19.31
N ALA A 38 7.35 -0.76 -19.42
CA ALA A 38 7.78 -1.90 -20.20
C ALA A 38 6.67 -2.45 -21.10
N ARG A 39 7.09 -3.12 -22.15
CA ARG A 39 6.24 -3.96 -23.00
C ARG A 39 6.62 -5.41 -22.80
N HIS A 40 5.65 -6.31 -23.00
CA HIS A 40 5.93 -7.73 -22.99
C HIS A 40 5.19 -8.49 -24.10
N ILE A 41 5.70 -9.67 -24.39
CA ILE A 41 5.05 -10.66 -25.27
C ILE A 41 4.98 -11.96 -24.47
N LEU A 42 3.77 -12.51 -24.31
CA LEU A 42 3.54 -13.78 -23.62
C LEU A 42 3.28 -14.87 -24.64
N VAL A 43 4.02 -15.98 -24.52
CA VAL A 43 3.82 -17.19 -25.33
C VAL A 43 3.86 -18.45 -24.47
N GLU A 44 3.45 -19.58 -25.03
CA GLU A 44 3.33 -20.82 -24.26
C GLU A 44 4.66 -21.56 -24.14
N THR A 45 5.53 -21.45 -25.14
CA THR A 45 6.75 -22.25 -25.22
C THR A 45 8.02 -21.38 -25.29
N GLU A 46 9.11 -21.94 -24.77
CA GLU A 46 10.43 -21.31 -24.89
C GLU A 46 10.89 -21.13 -26.33
N ALA A 47 10.52 -22.10 -27.20
CA ALA A 47 10.87 -22.06 -28.62
C ALA A 47 10.24 -20.86 -29.32
N GLU A 48 8.95 -20.58 -29.05
CA GLU A 48 8.27 -19.39 -29.58
C GLU A 48 8.92 -18.10 -29.04
N ALA A 49 9.25 -18.07 -27.76
CA ALA A 49 9.92 -16.90 -27.15
C ALA A 49 11.28 -16.63 -27.81
N LYS A 50 12.09 -17.66 -28.08
CA LYS A 50 13.36 -17.52 -28.78
C LYS A 50 13.19 -17.06 -30.23
N GLU A 51 12.18 -17.57 -30.94
CA GLU A 51 11.85 -17.09 -32.30
C GLU A 51 11.52 -15.59 -32.29
N ILE A 52 10.70 -15.17 -31.32
CA ILE A 52 10.33 -13.76 -31.15
C ILE A 52 11.56 -12.91 -30.82
N GLU A 53 12.38 -13.36 -29.88
CA GLU A 53 13.64 -12.67 -29.54
C GLU A 53 14.53 -12.45 -30.77
N GLU A 54 14.68 -13.47 -31.63
CA GLU A 54 15.44 -13.34 -32.86
C GLU A 54 14.83 -12.35 -33.86
N ARG A 55 13.50 -12.33 -34.01
CA ARG A 55 12.80 -11.35 -34.84
C ARG A 55 13.05 -9.92 -34.36
N LEU A 56 12.93 -9.71 -33.05
CA LEU A 56 13.17 -8.41 -32.43
C LEU A 56 14.63 -7.96 -32.53
N LYS A 57 15.59 -8.88 -32.39
CA LYS A 57 17.04 -8.61 -32.61
C LYS A 57 17.34 -8.24 -34.09
N LYS A 58 16.53 -8.70 -35.06
CA LYS A 58 16.62 -8.30 -36.46
C LYS A 58 15.99 -6.94 -36.76
N GLY A 59 15.39 -6.30 -35.74
CA GLY A 59 14.83 -4.95 -35.83
C GLY A 59 13.33 -4.90 -36.12
N GLU A 60 12.60 -6.01 -35.99
CA GLU A 60 11.16 -5.97 -36.09
C GLU A 60 10.54 -5.15 -34.96
N ASP A 61 9.44 -4.46 -35.26
CA ASP A 61 8.76 -3.63 -34.28
C ASP A 61 8.09 -4.47 -33.18
N PHE A 62 8.42 -4.16 -31.93
CA PHE A 62 7.96 -4.93 -30.76
C PHE A 62 6.44 -4.97 -30.66
N ALA A 63 5.76 -3.83 -30.86
CA ALA A 63 4.32 -3.75 -30.75
C ALA A 63 3.61 -4.56 -31.86
N THR A 64 4.20 -4.61 -33.03
CA THR A 64 3.70 -5.42 -34.16
C THR A 64 3.81 -6.91 -33.84
N VAL A 65 4.99 -7.35 -33.38
CA VAL A 65 5.21 -8.75 -32.98
C VAL A 65 4.32 -9.14 -31.80
N ALA A 66 4.13 -8.23 -30.83
CA ALA A 66 3.22 -8.44 -29.71
C ALA A 66 1.77 -8.68 -30.14
N ARG A 67 1.24 -7.84 -31.05
CA ARG A 67 -0.12 -8.02 -31.60
C ARG A 67 -0.29 -9.34 -32.36
N GLU A 68 0.78 -9.80 -32.98
CA GLU A 68 0.78 -10.99 -33.82
C GLU A 68 0.88 -12.30 -33.03
N LYS A 69 1.69 -12.29 -31.96
CA LYS A 69 2.17 -13.50 -31.27
C LYS A 69 1.78 -13.58 -29.80
N SER A 70 1.51 -12.44 -29.14
CA SER A 70 1.23 -12.46 -27.70
C SER A 70 -0.10 -13.12 -27.36
N LYS A 71 -0.10 -13.97 -26.35
CA LYS A 71 -1.28 -14.56 -25.73
C LYS A 71 -1.95 -13.62 -24.72
N ASP A 72 -1.29 -12.53 -24.34
CA ASP A 72 -1.88 -11.52 -23.47
C ASP A 72 -2.76 -10.57 -24.30
N ALA A 73 -4.08 -10.78 -24.18
CA ALA A 73 -5.07 -9.96 -24.86
C ALA A 73 -5.34 -8.61 -24.18
N ASN A 74 -4.81 -8.40 -22.96
CA ASN A 74 -5.11 -7.21 -22.16
C ASN A 74 -4.19 -6.04 -22.46
N SER A 75 -3.05 -6.28 -23.09
CA SER A 75 -2.07 -5.24 -23.40
C SER A 75 -1.96 -5.01 -24.92
N GLU A 76 -2.43 -3.85 -25.37
CA GLU A 76 -2.33 -3.48 -26.78
C GLU A 76 -0.87 -3.27 -27.19
N GLY A 77 -0.38 -4.12 -28.13
CA GLY A 77 1.03 -4.09 -28.50
C GLY A 77 1.99 -4.45 -27.38
N GLY A 78 1.49 -5.18 -26.36
CA GLY A 78 2.26 -5.63 -25.22
C GLY A 78 2.52 -4.58 -24.15
N ASP A 79 1.91 -3.41 -24.22
CA ASP A 79 2.16 -2.28 -23.30
C ASP A 79 1.58 -2.55 -21.92
N LEU A 80 2.44 -2.51 -20.89
CA LEU A 80 2.07 -2.68 -19.48
C LEU A 80 1.96 -1.37 -18.71
N GLY A 81 2.34 -0.25 -19.34
CA GLY A 81 2.49 1.02 -18.65
C GLY A 81 3.61 1.03 -17.61
N PHE A 82 3.55 2.00 -16.71
CA PHE A 82 4.51 2.11 -15.60
C PHE A 82 4.12 1.20 -14.44
N PHE A 83 5.10 0.52 -13.86
CA PHE A 83 4.92 -0.28 -12.65
C PHE A 83 6.17 -0.23 -11.76
N THR A 84 5.96 -0.39 -10.46
CA THR A 84 6.99 -0.46 -9.43
C THR A 84 7.27 -1.91 -9.04
N ARG A 85 8.30 -2.12 -8.22
CA ARG A 85 8.57 -3.43 -7.63
C ARG A 85 7.41 -3.90 -6.75
N GLY A 86 7.17 -5.21 -6.73
CA GLY A 86 6.06 -5.83 -5.99
C GLY A 86 4.72 -5.84 -6.72
N THR A 87 4.64 -5.28 -7.94
CA THR A 87 3.42 -5.24 -8.75
C THR A 87 3.29 -6.47 -9.65
N MET A 88 4.41 -6.98 -10.14
CA MET A 88 4.48 -8.08 -11.10
C MET A 88 5.01 -9.36 -10.46
N LEU A 89 4.94 -10.47 -11.18
CA LEU A 89 5.55 -11.72 -10.74
C LEU A 89 7.06 -11.56 -10.62
N LYS A 90 7.62 -12.10 -9.53
CA LYS A 90 9.04 -11.91 -9.20
C LYS A 90 10.03 -12.25 -10.33
N PRO A 91 9.91 -13.36 -11.07
CA PRO A 91 10.82 -13.63 -12.20
C PRO A 91 10.75 -12.57 -13.30
N PHE A 92 9.53 -12.11 -13.61
CA PHE A 92 9.29 -11.05 -14.59
C PHE A 92 9.89 -9.72 -14.13
N GLU A 93 9.62 -9.35 -12.87
CA GLU A 93 10.09 -8.12 -12.27
C GLU A 93 11.62 -8.07 -12.21
N ASP A 94 12.25 -9.13 -11.71
CA ASP A 94 13.72 -9.19 -11.59
C ASP A 94 14.38 -9.03 -12.96
N ALA A 95 13.84 -9.65 -14.01
CA ALA A 95 14.32 -9.49 -15.38
C ALA A 95 14.10 -8.06 -15.89
N ALA A 96 12.89 -7.52 -15.75
CA ALA A 96 12.55 -6.19 -16.25
C ALA A 96 13.39 -5.07 -15.60
N PHE A 97 13.60 -5.13 -14.28
CA PHE A 97 14.41 -4.13 -13.57
C PHE A 97 15.92 -4.25 -13.84
N ALA A 98 16.39 -5.43 -14.25
CA ALA A 98 17.80 -5.63 -14.64
C ALA A 98 18.14 -5.09 -16.04
N LEU A 99 17.16 -4.95 -16.92
CA LEU A 99 17.36 -4.43 -18.27
C LEU A 99 17.64 -2.93 -18.27
N GLU A 100 18.41 -2.46 -19.24
CA GLU A 100 18.55 -1.04 -19.55
C GLU A 100 17.38 -0.57 -20.46
N VAL A 101 17.19 0.76 -20.53
CA VAL A 101 16.19 1.36 -21.43
C VAL A 101 16.48 0.98 -22.88
N GLY A 102 15.49 0.46 -23.58
CA GLY A 102 15.58 -0.03 -24.95
C GLY A 102 16.04 -1.49 -25.07
N GLN A 103 16.50 -2.12 -23.99
CA GLN A 103 16.90 -3.53 -24.03
C GLN A 103 15.70 -4.47 -24.03
N ILE A 104 15.93 -5.63 -24.65
CA ILE A 104 15.01 -6.76 -24.71
C ILE A 104 15.59 -7.88 -23.83
N SER A 105 14.74 -8.55 -23.04
CA SER A 105 15.15 -9.66 -22.20
C SER A 105 15.41 -10.93 -23.03
N ASP A 106 16.20 -11.84 -22.45
CA ASP A 106 16.11 -13.24 -22.78
C ASP A 106 14.69 -13.78 -22.41
N PRO A 107 14.28 -14.96 -22.91
CA PRO A 107 13.01 -15.56 -22.51
C PRO A 107 12.88 -15.79 -21.00
N VAL A 108 11.87 -15.21 -20.38
CA VAL A 108 11.63 -15.28 -18.93
C VAL A 108 10.46 -16.20 -18.65
N GLN A 109 10.66 -17.27 -17.90
CA GLN A 109 9.61 -18.21 -17.52
C GLN A 109 8.82 -17.73 -16.32
N THR A 110 7.49 -17.80 -16.40
CA THR A 110 6.57 -17.60 -15.29
C THR A 110 5.51 -18.71 -15.24
N GLN A 111 4.60 -18.65 -14.28
CA GLN A 111 3.46 -19.57 -14.22
C GLN A 111 2.47 -19.42 -15.40
N PHE A 112 2.51 -18.32 -16.13
CA PHE A 112 1.63 -18.06 -17.28
C PHE A 112 2.24 -18.47 -18.62
N GLY A 113 3.52 -18.76 -18.65
CA GLY A 113 4.26 -19.09 -19.86
C GLY A 113 5.60 -18.38 -19.93
N TRP A 114 6.04 -18.08 -21.14
CA TRP A 114 7.29 -17.42 -21.45
C TRP A 114 7.07 -15.99 -21.88
N HIS A 115 7.86 -15.08 -21.32
CA HIS A 115 7.77 -13.66 -21.58
C HIS A 115 9.04 -13.14 -22.25
N ILE A 116 8.86 -12.29 -23.26
CA ILE A 116 9.91 -11.39 -23.77
C ILE A 116 9.54 -9.99 -23.29
N ILE A 117 10.46 -9.31 -22.64
CA ILE A 117 10.25 -8.01 -22.01
C ILE A 117 11.13 -6.97 -22.70
N LYS A 118 10.60 -5.79 -22.94
CA LYS A 118 11.36 -4.61 -23.40
C LYS A 118 11.07 -3.45 -22.48
N VAL A 119 12.11 -2.85 -21.93
CA VAL A 119 12.00 -1.63 -21.11
C VAL A 119 12.04 -0.40 -22.03
N GLU A 120 11.02 0.43 -21.97
CA GLU A 120 10.91 1.65 -22.77
C GLU A 120 11.38 2.88 -22.00
N GLU A 121 11.11 2.94 -20.70
CA GLU A 121 11.49 4.06 -19.84
C GLU A 121 11.73 3.58 -18.41
N LYS A 122 12.66 4.27 -17.73
CA LYS A 122 12.86 4.14 -16.27
C LYS A 122 12.84 5.52 -15.67
N ARG A 123 12.09 5.70 -14.61
CA ARG A 123 12.04 6.95 -13.87
C ARG A 123 11.82 6.70 -12.37
N ASP A 124 12.13 7.70 -11.59
CA ASP A 124 11.75 7.69 -10.19
C ASP A 124 10.29 8.12 -10.07
N GLN A 125 9.49 7.35 -9.33
CA GLN A 125 8.09 7.69 -9.08
C GLN A 125 8.02 9.04 -8.36
N PRO A 126 7.25 10.00 -8.86
CA PRO A 126 7.13 11.28 -8.20
C PRO A 126 6.54 11.10 -6.81
N LEU A 127 7.22 11.64 -5.80
CA LEU A 127 6.70 11.66 -4.44
C LEU A 127 5.41 12.48 -4.39
N PRO A 128 4.42 12.09 -3.58
CA PRO A 128 3.18 12.82 -3.49
C PRO A 128 3.43 14.26 -3.03
N SER A 129 2.81 15.24 -3.67
CA SER A 129 2.91 16.63 -3.27
C SER A 129 2.24 16.89 -1.91
N PHE A 130 2.66 17.95 -1.22
CA PHE A 130 2.04 18.34 0.05
C PHE A 130 0.52 18.48 -0.05
N ASP A 131 0.03 19.09 -1.13
CA ASP A 131 -1.41 19.31 -1.34
C ASP A 131 -2.20 17.99 -1.44
N GLN A 132 -1.60 16.95 -2.03
CA GLN A 132 -2.23 15.64 -2.16
C GLN A 132 -2.36 14.90 -0.83
N VAL A 133 -1.44 15.11 0.10
CA VAL A 133 -1.39 14.39 1.39
C VAL A 133 -1.74 15.27 2.60
N LYS A 134 -1.93 16.56 2.39
CA LYS A 134 -2.22 17.56 3.44
C LYS A 134 -3.37 17.15 4.33
N GLU A 135 -4.50 16.77 3.75
CA GLU A 135 -5.69 16.38 4.53
C GLU A 135 -5.44 15.13 5.38
N ALA A 136 -4.73 14.15 4.81
CA ALA A 136 -4.37 12.93 5.54
C ALA A 136 -3.41 13.22 6.71
N ILE A 137 -2.42 14.09 6.49
CA ILE A 137 -1.48 14.52 7.54
C ILE A 137 -2.22 15.32 8.62
N MET A 138 -3.12 16.23 8.23
CA MET A 138 -3.92 17.02 9.17
C MET A 138 -4.80 16.10 10.03
N ALA A 139 -5.48 15.12 9.44
CA ALA A 139 -6.28 14.13 10.17
C ALA A 139 -5.42 13.31 11.15
N GLN A 140 -4.23 12.88 10.74
CA GLN A 140 -3.28 12.18 11.61
C GLN A 140 -2.83 13.06 12.78
N LEU A 141 -2.53 14.34 12.53
CA LEU A 141 -2.16 15.31 13.57
C LEU A 141 -3.29 15.49 14.60
N VAL A 142 -4.53 15.63 14.15
CA VAL A 142 -5.70 15.72 15.05
C VAL A 142 -5.76 14.50 15.94
N GLN A 143 -5.66 13.31 15.37
CA GLN A 143 -5.73 12.05 16.13
C GLN A 143 -4.57 11.93 17.13
N GLN A 144 -3.35 12.28 16.72
CA GLN A 144 -2.18 12.24 17.59
C GLN A 144 -2.32 13.23 18.75
N LYS A 145 -2.75 14.46 18.47
CA LYS A 145 -2.95 15.48 19.51
C LYS A 145 -4.08 15.14 20.47
N ALA A 146 -5.17 14.58 19.96
CA ALA A 146 -6.25 14.08 20.80
C ALA A 146 -5.74 12.99 21.79
N GLN A 147 -4.92 12.08 21.29
CA GLN A 147 -4.35 11.00 22.09
C GLN A 147 -3.33 11.54 23.14
N GLU A 148 -2.50 12.51 22.77
CA GLU A 148 -1.59 13.20 23.69
C GLU A 148 -2.36 13.89 24.83
N VAL A 149 -3.43 14.63 24.49
CA VAL A 149 -4.28 15.31 25.49
C VAL A 149 -4.95 14.31 26.43
N VAL A 150 -5.52 13.23 25.90
CA VAL A 150 -6.12 12.16 26.71
C VAL A 150 -5.10 11.51 27.65
N THR A 151 -3.91 11.21 27.14
CA THR A 151 -2.84 10.60 27.94
C THR A 151 -2.32 11.59 29.01
N GLY A 152 -2.15 12.86 28.65
CA GLY A 152 -1.75 13.92 29.59
C GLY A 152 -2.78 14.14 30.68
N LEU A 153 -4.08 14.15 30.36
CA LEU A 153 -5.17 14.25 31.32
C LEU A 153 -5.23 13.03 32.24
N ARG A 154 -5.02 11.82 31.72
CA ARG A 154 -4.95 10.60 32.55
C ARG A 154 -3.75 10.64 33.51
N GLY A 155 -2.60 11.10 33.07
CA GLY A 155 -1.40 11.24 33.92
C GLY A 155 -1.51 12.34 34.98
N ALA A 156 -2.26 13.41 34.67
CA ALA A 156 -2.51 14.52 35.60
C ALA A 156 -3.72 14.28 36.53
N ALA A 157 -4.62 13.37 36.16
CA ALA A 157 -5.80 13.04 36.96
C ALA A 157 -5.38 12.20 38.19
N LYS A 158 -5.45 12.81 39.37
CA LYS A 158 -5.40 12.08 40.62
C LYS A 158 -6.74 11.38 40.83
N ILE A 159 -6.86 10.15 40.33
CA ILE A 159 -8.09 9.36 40.49
C ILE A 159 -8.07 8.77 41.89
N GLU A 160 -8.87 9.33 42.80
CA GLU A 160 -9.12 8.77 44.10
C GLU A 160 -10.37 7.88 44.04
N VAL A 161 -10.14 6.57 44.00
CA VAL A 161 -11.23 5.61 44.00
C VAL A 161 -11.78 5.47 45.41
N VAL A 162 -12.94 6.03 45.64
CA VAL A 162 -13.61 6.07 46.96
C VAL A 162 -14.27 4.73 47.30
N ASP A 163 -14.61 3.94 46.26
CA ASP A 163 -15.26 2.62 46.44
C ASP A 163 -14.16 1.53 46.63
N PRO A 164 -14.18 0.82 47.78
CA PRO A 164 -13.15 -0.18 48.13
C PRO A 164 -13.18 -1.41 47.17
N ASP A 165 -14.33 -1.75 46.59
CA ASP A 165 -14.45 -2.89 45.68
C ASP A 165 -13.93 -2.53 44.29
N LEU A 166 -14.16 -1.31 43.83
CA LEU A 166 -13.58 -0.75 42.60
C LEU A 166 -12.05 -0.59 42.72
N LYS A 167 -11.56 -0.17 43.87
CA LYS A 167 -10.13 -0.05 44.16
C LYS A 167 -9.44 -1.41 44.04
N LYS A 168 -10.04 -2.45 44.61
CA LYS A 168 -9.53 -3.82 44.55
C LYS A 168 -9.53 -4.39 43.12
N SER A 169 -10.51 -4.02 42.30
CA SER A 169 -10.58 -4.39 40.89
C SER A 169 -9.53 -3.67 40.04
N MET A 170 -9.23 -2.42 40.34
CA MET A 170 -8.15 -1.66 39.68
C MET A 170 -6.77 -2.19 40.05
N ASP A 171 -6.53 -2.49 41.32
CA ASP A 171 -5.27 -3.06 41.82
C ASP A 171 -5.01 -4.48 41.29
N SER A 172 -6.08 -5.23 40.97
CA SER A 172 -6.01 -6.58 40.36
C SER A 172 -5.83 -6.58 38.83
N GLY A 173 -5.72 -5.42 38.19
CA GLY A 173 -5.46 -5.31 36.75
C GLY A 173 -6.68 -5.55 35.84
N VAL A 174 -7.84 -5.87 36.42
CA VAL A 174 -9.06 -6.22 35.64
C VAL A 174 -9.60 -5.05 34.81
N LEU A 175 -9.26 -3.81 35.14
CA LEU A 175 -9.71 -2.61 34.41
C LEU A 175 -8.67 -2.00 33.47
N ASN A 176 -7.48 -2.58 33.36
CA ASN A 176 -6.42 -2.09 32.48
C ASN A 176 -6.49 -2.62 31.05
N GLY A 177 -7.62 -3.16 30.62
CA GLY A 177 -7.83 -3.57 29.20
C GLY A 177 -7.29 -4.94 28.83
N GLU A 178 -6.65 -5.66 29.75
CA GLU A 178 -6.22 -7.06 29.54
C GLU A 178 -7.22 -7.98 30.22
N GLY A 179 -8.37 -8.21 29.60
CA GLY A 179 -9.33 -9.18 30.10
C GLY A 179 -10.79 -8.75 30.08
N LEU A 180 -11.23 -8.04 29.07
CA LEU A 180 -12.67 -7.98 28.78
C LEU A 180 -13.09 -9.41 28.37
N PRO A 181 -14.05 -10.05 29.08
CA PRO A 181 -14.61 -11.30 28.62
C PRO A 181 -15.23 -11.06 27.23
N GLU A 182 -14.88 -11.90 26.26
CA GLU A 182 -15.55 -11.89 24.97
C GLU A 182 -17.05 -11.94 25.19
N LEU A 183 -17.75 -10.96 24.62
CA LEU A 183 -19.21 -10.97 24.59
C LEU A 183 -19.64 -12.26 23.91
N PRO A 184 -20.58 -13.04 24.48
CA PRO A 184 -21.08 -14.25 23.85
C PRO A 184 -21.60 -13.89 22.46
N GLN A 185 -21.01 -14.49 21.43
CA GLN A 185 -21.53 -14.38 20.08
C GLN A 185 -22.89 -15.05 20.06
N ASP A 186 -23.91 -14.26 19.82
CA ASP A 186 -25.28 -14.73 19.59
C ASP A 186 -25.26 -15.68 18.39
N GLN A 187 -25.23 -16.98 18.68
CA GLN A 187 -25.47 -18.02 17.69
C GLN A 187 -26.96 -17.99 17.36
N GLY A 188 -27.33 -17.15 16.43
CA GLY A 188 -28.64 -17.16 15.81
C GLY A 188 -28.94 -18.53 15.24
N GLN A 189 -29.53 -19.35 16.07
CA GLN A 189 -30.15 -20.63 15.72
C GLN A 189 -31.43 -20.33 14.92
N GLY A 190 -31.27 -20.25 13.59
CA GLY A 190 -32.37 -20.24 12.65
C GLY A 190 -33.10 -21.58 12.69
N ASP A 191 -34.13 -21.66 13.52
CA ASP A 191 -35.15 -22.71 13.47
C ASP A 191 -35.99 -22.55 12.18
N ALA A 192 -35.67 -23.32 11.17
CA ALA A 192 -36.54 -23.53 10.01
C ALA A 192 -37.32 -24.81 10.22
N GLY A 193 -38.31 -24.73 11.11
CA GLY A 193 -39.38 -25.72 11.24
C GLY A 193 -40.36 -25.66 10.06
N GLY A 194 -40.38 -26.66 9.29
CA GLY A 194 -41.15 -27.41 8.48
C GLY A 194 -42.66 -27.28 8.32
N LYS A 195 -43.13 -28.08 7.42
CA LYS A 195 -44.52 -28.46 7.04
C LYS A 195 -45.08 -27.61 5.89
N GLN A 196 -45.33 -28.16 4.83
CA GLN A 196 -46.05 -29.26 4.18
C GLN A 196 -45.73 -29.24 2.70
#